data_8b292a18b7379cdc900bf4be478906af
#
_entry.id   8b292a18b7379cdc900bf4be478906af
#
_cell.length_a   1.000
_cell.length_b   1.000
_cell.length_c   1.000
_cell.angle_alpha   90.00
_cell.angle_beta   90.00
_cell.angle_gamma   90.00
#
_symmetry.space_group_name_H-M   'P 1'
#
loop_
_entity.id
_entity.type
_entity.pdbx_description
1 polymer ?
#
loop_
_entity_poly.entity_id
_entity_poly.type
_entity_poly.pdbx_seq_one_letter_code
_entity_poly.pdbx_strand_id
1 'polypeptide(L)'
;MKIFLYSFISLLIISCATPSKKSKIANIQKFQKDLNIEYQNPKETPLRSDNLKNFTVHPFFPINLKYRIKADFTKLTNRPSFEFPTSSGKTKTYKAYGKATFKLEEKNYTLTIYQSQDLMKKAGLEDYLFLPFHDLTNIHETYGGGKYLDLRIPKSDKIVLDFNQSYQPYCAYNAYDYKCPVVPEENSLPVRIEAGVKYLNTYFEH
;
A
#
# COMPACT_ATOMS: atom_id res chain seq x y z
N MET A 1 -47.93 -41.26 27.31
CA MET A 1 -47.66 -39.81 27.29
C MET A 1 -46.30 -39.62 26.64
N LYS A 2 -46.29 -39.28 25.30
CA LYS A 2 -45.06 -39.14 24.52
C LYS A 2 -44.69 -37.66 24.52
N ILE A 3 -43.54 -37.32 25.13
CA ILE A 3 -43.00 -35.98 25.18
C ILE A 3 -42.14 -35.78 23.89
N PHE A 4 -42.60 -34.93 22.99
CA PHE A 4 -41.83 -34.48 21.82
C PHE A 4 -40.88 -33.34 22.26
N LEU A 5 -39.59 -33.61 22.23
CA LEU A 5 -38.53 -32.62 22.48
C LEU A 5 -38.24 -31.89 21.17
N TYR A 6 -38.75 -30.68 21.02
CA TYR A 6 -38.37 -29.81 19.88
C TYR A 6 -37.00 -29.21 20.14
N SER A 7 -35.97 -29.70 19.43
CA SER A 7 -34.63 -29.11 19.40
C SER A 7 -34.67 -27.85 18.53
N PHE A 8 -34.55 -26.69 19.13
CA PHE A 8 -34.46 -25.41 18.45
C PHE A 8 -33.00 -25.19 17.98
N ILE A 9 -32.68 -25.52 16.71
CA ILE A 9 -31.39 -25.23 16.13
C ILE A 9 -31.36 -23.73 15.78
N SER A 10 -30.72 -22.93 16.62
CA SER A 10 -30.46 -21.51 16.34
C SER A 10 -29.36 -21.39 15.28
N LEU A 11 -29.75 -21.03 14.09
CA LEU A 11 -28.85 -20.75 12.95
C LEU A 11 -28.19 -19.37 13.18
N LEU A 12 -26.98 -19.34 13.71
CA LEU A 12 -26.17 -18.13 13.80
C LEU A 12 -25.75 -17.68 12.40
N ILE A 13 -26.49 -16.73 11.84
CA ILE A 13 -26.11 -16.06 10.59
C ILE A 13 -24.94 -15.10 10.91
N ILE A 14 -23.70 -15.51 10.62
CA ILE A 14 -22.54 -14.65 10.68
C ILE A 14 -22.63 -13.71 9.49
N SER A 15 -23.24 -12.55 9.71
CA SER A 15 -23.27 -11.47 8.71
C SER A 15 -21.89 -10.84 8.62
N CYS A 16 -21.18 -11.06 7.53
CA CYS A 16 -19.98 -10.30 7.17
C CYS A 16 -20.38 -8.85 6.83
N ALA A 17 -20.52 -8.00 7.84
CA ALA A 17 -20.89 -6.62 7.67
C ALA A 17 -19.81 -5.87 6.84
N THR A 18 -20.22 -5.26 5.73
CA THR A 18 -19.34 -4.38 4.95
C THR A 18 -18.92 -3.17 5.80
N PRO A 19 -17.62 -2.81 5.87
CA PRO A 19 -17.18 -1.67 6.67
C PRO A 19 -17.91 -0.38 6.32
N SER A 20 -18.39 0.33 7.33
CA SER A 20 -19.09 1.60 7.16
C SER A 20 -18.17 2.69 6.58
N LYS A 21 -18.74 3.75 5.99
CA LYS A 21 -17.98 4.93 5.54
C LYS A 21 -17.10 5.50 6.66
N LYS A 22 -17.65 5.61 7.87
CA LYS A 22 -16.94 6.11 9.06
C LYS A 22 -15.73 5.23 9.40
N SER A 23 -15.89 3.92 9.39
CA SER A 23 -14.81 2.96 9.65
C SER A 23 -13.69 3.05 8.60
N LYS A 24 -14.03 3.20 7.31
CA LYS A 24 -13.03 3.37 6.24
C LYS A 24 -12.20 4.63 6.44
N ILE A 25 -12.83 5.77 6.75
CA ILE A 25 -12.15 7.03 7.03
C ILE A 25 -11.27 6.91 8.26
N ALA A 26 -11.76 6.31 9.34
CA ALA A 26 -11.00 6.10 10.57
C ALA A 26 -9.72 5.26 10.34
N ASN A 27 -9.79 4.23 9.49
CA ASN A 27 -8.61 3.43 9.13
C ASN A 27 -7.56 4.25 8.36
N ILE A 28 -7.99 5.12 7.44
CA ILE A 28 -7.08 6.01 6.71
C ILE A 28 -6.43 7.01 7.66
N GLN A 29 -7.22 7.63 8.54
CA GLN A 29 -6.72 8.57 9.55
C GLN A 29 -5.71 7.91 10.51
N LYS A 30 -6.00 6.65 10.90
CA LYS A 30 -5.06 5.87 11.71
C LYS A 30 -3.73 5.67 10.97
N PHE A 31 -3.75 5.24 9.70
CA PHE A 31 -2.55 5.10 8.88
C PHE A 31 -1.75 6.40 8.81
N GLN A 32 -2.40 7.53 8.52
CA GLN A 32 -1.76 8.85 8.46
C GLN A 32 -1.10 9.25 9.78
N LYS A 33 -1.78 8.96 10.89
CA LYS A 33 -1.24 9.19 12.24
C LYS A 33 -0.04 8.30 12.53
N ASP A 34 -0.13 7.00 12.24
CA ASP A 34 0.94 6.03 12.49
C ASP A 34 2.20 6.38 11.67
N LEU A 35 2.03 6.76 10.40
CA LEU A 35 3.13 7.20 9.54
C LEU A 35 3.83 8.46 10.10
N ASN A 36 3.07 9.42 10.59
CA ASN A 36 3.67 10.61 11.23
C ASN A 36 4.44 10.25 12.51
N ILE A 37 3.92 9.34 13.34
CA ILE A 37 4.59 8.86 14.55
C ILE A 37 5.91 8.16 14.19
N GLU A 38 5.91 7.30 13.17
CA GLU A 38 7.12 6.62 12.67
C GLU A 38 8.19 7.64 12.24
N TYR A 39 7.81 8.66 11.47
CA TYR A 39 8.76 9.68 10.99
C TYR A 39 9.24 10.65 12.08
N GLN A 40 8.48 10.81 13.15
CA GLN A 40 8.90 11.57 14.34
C GLN A 40 9.78 10.76 15.29
N ASN A 41 9.81 9.43 15.16
CA ASN A 41 10.60 8.55 16.03
C ASN A 41 12.05 8.44 15.52
N PRO A 42 13.06 8.94 16.28
CA PRO A 42 14.46 8.91 15.84
C PRO A 42 15.03 7.49 15.60
N LYS A 43 14.36 6.44 16.10
CA LYS A 43 14.81 5.05 15.95
C LYS A 43 14.24 4.37 14.70
N GLU A 44 13.19 4.94 14.09
CA GLU A 44 12.43 4.32 12.99
C GLU A 44 12.48 5.19 11.73
N THR A 45 12.60 6.49 11.88
CA THR A 45 12.53 7.47 10.78
C THR A 45 13.66 7.31 9.76
N PRO A 46 13.37 7.49 8.46
CA PRO A 46 14.41 7.65 7.45
C PRO A 46 15.08 9.04 7.48
N LEU A 47 14.47 10.00 8.18
CA LEU A 47 14.97 11.39 8.21
C LEU A 47 16.29 11.50 8.98
N ARG A 48 17.19 12.36 8.51
CA ARG A 48 18.47 12.66 9.15
C ARG A 48 18.49 14.09 9.68
N SER A 49 19.35 14.31 10.69
CA SER A 49 19.78 15.64 11.16
C SER A 49 18.67 16.68 11.23
N ASP A 50 18.80 17.75 10.45
CA ASP A 50 17.88 18.87 10.46
C ASP A 50 16.52 18.55 9.86
N ASN A 51 16.46 17.60 8.90
CA ASN A 51 15.19 17.12 8.37
C ASN A 51 14.32 16.49 9.47
N LEU A 52 14.93 15.71 10.37
CA LEU A 52 14.20 15.13 11.51
C LEU A 52 13.76 16.21 12.50
N LYS A 53 14.64 17.19 12.82
CA LYS A 53 14.29 18.28 13.75
C LYS A 53 13.13 19.15 13.24
N ASN A 54 13.07 19.35 11.92
CA ASN A 54 12.08 20.22 11.28
C ASN A 54 10.81 19.47 10.85
N PHE A 55 10.82 18.13 10.91
CA PHE A 55 9.66 17.35 10.53
C PHE A 55 8.54 17.50 11.57
N THR A 56 7.35 17.86 11.11
CA THR A 56 6.15 17.93 11.94
C THR A 56 5.16 16.86 11.56
N VAL A 57 4.66 16.90 10.34
CA VAL A 57 3.70 15.94 9.77
C VAL A 57 3.88 15.83 8.26
N HIS A 58 3.51 14.70 7.70
CA HIS A 58 3.39 14.59 6.25
C HIS A 58 2.25 15.43 5.72
N PRO A 59 2.43 16.13 4.60
CA PRO A 59 1.32 16.66 3.85
C PRO A 59 0.58 15.50 3.17
N PHE A 60 -0.74 15.45 3.31
CA PHE A 60 -1.58 14.46 2.66
C PHE A 60 -2.53 15.11 1.67
N PHE A 61 -2.94 14.38 0.64
CA PHE A 61 -4.15 14.72 -0.10
C PHE A 61 -5.38 14.58 0.81
N PRO A 62 -6.45 15.34 0.57
CA PRO A 62 -7.71 15.14 1.27
C PRO A 62 -8.23 13.72 1.10
N ILE A 63 -8.72 13.09 2.18
CA ILE A 63 -9.26 11.73 2.12
C ILE A 63 -10.42 11.67 1.14
N ASN A 64 -10.29 10.82 0.11
CA ASN A 64 -11.31 10.63 -0.89
C ASN A 64 -11.54 9.15 -1.15
N LEU A 65 -12.72 8.64 -0.77
CA LEU A 65 -13.06 7.23 -0.88
C LEU A 65 -13.22 6.74 -2.33
N LYS A 66 -13.23 7.62 -3.35
CA LYS A 66 -13.13 7.19 -4.75
C LYS A 66 -11.82 6.45 -5.02
N TYR A 67 -10.76 6.77 -4.28
CA TYR A 67 -9.44 6.13 -4.36
C TYR A 67 -9.29 4.93 -3.41
N ARG A 68 -10.35 4.49 -2.77
CA ARG A 68 -10.41 3.22 -2.04
C ARG A 68 -11.20 2.20 -2.86
N ILE A 69 -10.50 1.48 -3.71
CA ILE A 69 -11.07 0.67 -4.80
C ILE A 69 -11.07 -0.81 -4.42
N LYS A 70 -12.21 -1.49 -4.61
CA LYS A 70 -12.28 -2.94 -4.55
C LYS A 70 -11.97 -3.49 -5.94
N ALA A 71 -10.75 -3.98 -6.12
CA ALA A 71 -10.24 -4.52 -7.38
C ALA A 71 -10.50 -6.02 -7.49
N ASP A 72 -10.61 -6.51 -8.73
CA ASP A 72 -10.52 -7.94 -9.04
C ASP A 72 -9.07 -8.40 -8.88
N PHE A 73 -8.87 -9.47 -8.11
CA PHE A 73 -7.54 -10.02 -7.85
C PHE A 73 -7.38 -11.37 -8.53
N THR A 74 -6.34 -11.47 -9.36
CA THR A 74 -5.94 -12.72 -10.00
C THR A 74 -4.55 -13.12 -9.50
N LYS A 75 -4.45 -14.22 -8.75
CA LYS A 75 -3.17 -14.78 -8.33
C LYS A 75 -2.42 -15.32 -9.54
N LEU A 76 -1.13 -14.98 -9.63
CA LEU A 76 -0.23 -15.53 -10.64
C LEU A 76 0.41 -16.81 -10.11
N THR A 77 0.23 -17.91 -10.84
CA THR A 77 0.85 -19.19 -10.54
C THR A 77 2.12 -19.40 -11.37
N ASN A 78 3.05 -20.22 -10.89
CA ASN A 78 4.25 -20.65 -11.61
C ASN A 78 5.12 -19.49 -12.14
N ARG A 79 5.17 -18.36 -11.40
CA ARG A 79 6.09 -17.27 -11.70
C ARG A 79 7.39 -17.46 -10.93
N PRO A 80 8.56 -17.43 -11.59
CA PRO A 80 9.84 -17.46 -10.89
C PRO A 80 10.04 -16.16 -10.09
N SER A 81 10.88 -16.23 -9.07
CA SER A 81 11.44 -15.04 -8.45
C SER A 81 12.42 -14.37 -9.40
N PHE A 82 12.58 -13.06 -9.27
CA PHE A 82 13.48 -12.27 -10.09
C PHE A 82 14.13 -11.15 -9.25
N GLU A 83 15.22 -10.62 -9.78
CA GLU A 83 15.94 -9.51 -9.16
C GLU A 83 15.28 -8.18 -9.50
N PHE A 84 14.61 -7.60 -8.52
CA PHE A 84 13.92 -6.32 -8.62
C PHE A 84 14.92 -5.18 -8.46
N PRO A 85 15.08 -4.27 -9.44
CA PRO A 85 16.04 -3.19 -9.36
C PRO A 85 15.70 -2.20 -8.23
N THR A 86 16.73 -1.61 -7.63
CA THR A 86 16.57 -0.55 -6.62
C THR A 86 17.26 0.74 -7.07
N SER A 87 16.91 1.84 -6.41
CA SER A 87 17.48 3.18 -6.66
C SER A 87 19.00 3.27 -6.55
N SER A 88 19.65 2.28 -5.93
CA SER A 88 21.12 2.24 -5.77
C SER A 88 21.84 1.36 -6.80
N GLY A 89 21.14 0.83 -7.81
CA GLY A 89 21.67 -0.16 -8.75
C GLY A 89 21.84 -1.57 -8.17
N LYS A 90 21.55 -1.78 -6.88
CA LYS A 90 21.45 -3.11 -6.29
C LYS A 90 20.07 -3.70 -6.55
N THR A 91 19.91 -4.99 -6.27
CA THR A 91 18.64 -5.69 -6.44
C THR A 91 18.10 -6.23 -5.13
N LYS A 92 16.82 -6.58 -5.14
CA LYS A 92 16.13 -7.34 -4.09
C LYS A 92 15.29 -8.42 -4.76
N THR A 93 15.22 -9.59 -4.16
CA THR A 93 14.48 -10.72 -4.76
C THR A 93 12.98 -10.61 -4.51
N TYR A 94 12.22 -10.50 -5.57
CA TYR A 94 10.76 -10.45 -5.56
C TYR A 94 10.15 -11.50 -6.48
N LYS A 95 8.85 -11.72 -6.30
CA LYS A 95 8.01 -12.53 -7.17
C LYS A 95 6.77 -11.73 -7.57
N ALA A 96 6.40 -11.74 -8.83
CA ALA A 96 5.09 -11.25 -9.25
C ALA A 96 4.02 -12.20 -8.68
N TYR A 97 3.26 -11.73 -7.69
CA TYR A 97 2.33 -12.53 -6.91
C TYR A 97 0.92 -12.56 -7.50
N GLY A 98 0.46 -11.43 -8.01
CA GLY A 98 -0.88 -11.30 -8.55
C GLY A 98 -1.07 -10.03 -9.36
N LYS A 99 -2.24 -9.91 -9.95
CA LYS A 99 -2.71 -8.70 -10.64
C LYS A 99 -3.98 -8.20 -10.00
N ALA A 100 -4.07 -6.89 -9.82
CA ALA A 100 -5.27 -6.19 -9.42
C ALA A 100 -5.84 -5.43 -10.62
N THR A 101 -7.06 -5.77 -11.06
CA THR A 101 -7.76 -5.08 -12.14
C THR A 101 -8.92 -4.29 -11.56
N PHE A 102 -9.02 -3.03 -11.92
CA PHE A 102 -10.02 -2.12 -11.37
C PHE A 102 -10.45 -1.04 -12.37
N LYS A 103 -11.61 -0.45 -12.11
CA LYS A 103 -12.13 0.69 -12.87
C LYS A 103 -11.95 1.97 -12.07
N LEU A 104 -11.41 3.01 -12.70
CA LEU A 104 -11.33 4.36 -12.18
C LEU A 104 -11.60 5.34 -13.33
N GLU A 105 -12.48 6.33 -13.10
CA GLU A 105 -12.86 7.34 -14.11
C GLU A 105 -13.24 6.70 -15.46
N GLU A 106 -14.13 5.70 -15.40
CA GLU A 106 -14.65 4.92 -16.53
C GLU A 106 -13.62 4.11 -17.34
N LYS A 107 -12.32 4.09 -16.93
CA LYS A 107 -11.26 3.32 -17.56
C LYS A 107 -10.84 2.14 -16.70
N ASN A 108 -10.47 1.05 -17.34
CA ASN A 108 -9.91 -0.13 -16.66
C ASN A 108 -8.39 -0.01 -16.57
N TYR A 109 -7.86 -0.36 -15.40
CA TYR A 109 -6.43 -0.40 -15.10
C TYR A 109 -6.06 -1.74 -14.48
N THR A 110 -4.82 -2.15 -14.67
CA THR A 110 -4.27 -3.34 -14.04
C THR A 110 -2.91 -3.02 -13.45
N LEU A 111 -2.68 -3.41 -12.19
CA LEU A 111 -1.41 -3.28 -11.51
C LEU A 111 -0.89 -4.65 -11.10
N THR A 112 0.40 -4.89 -11.26
CA THR A 112 1.08 -6.09 -10.78
C THR A 112 1.46 -5.91 -9.31
N ILE A 113 1.11 -6.88 -8.48
CA ILE A 113 1.40 -6.93 -7.06
C ILE A 113 2.53 -7.90 -6.83
N TYR A 114 3.50 -7.53 -6.01
CA TYR A 114 4.72 -8.28 -5.77
C TYR A 114 4.81 -8.82 -4.35
N GLN A 115 5.59 -9.87 -4.16
CA GLN A 115 5.93 -10.43 -2.85
C GLN A 115 7.45 -10.46 -2.69
N SER A 116 7.95 -9.80 -1.65
CA SER A 116 9.38 -9.86 -1.29
C SER A 116 9.72 -11.24 -0.75
N GLN A 117 10.73 -11.88 -1.32
CA GLN A 117 11.17 -13.20 -0.89
C GLN A 117 11.92 -13.17 0.45
N ASP A 118 12.36 -12.01 0.89
CA ASP A 118 13.01 -11.82 2.19
C ASP A 118 12.00 -11.44 3.27
N LEU A 119 11.06 -10.52 2.97
CA LEU A 119 10.07 -10.11 3.96
C LEU A 119 9.10 -11.22 4.31
N MET A 120 8.69 -12.06 3.35
CA MET A 120 7.76 -13.16 3.61
C MET A 120 8.32 -14.22 4.58
N LYS A 121 9.63 -14.22 4.86
CA LYS A 121 10.28 -15.11 5.85
C LYS A 121 10.25 -14.56 7.25
N LYS A 122 9.83 -13.30 7.44
CA LYS A 122 9.77 -12.64 8.75
C LYS A 122 8.42 -12.87 9.39
N ALA A 123 8.41 -13.14 10.70
CA ALA A 123 7.19 -13.32 11.47
C ALA A 123 6.23 -12.13 11.34
N GLY A 124 4.97 -12.40 10.99
CA GLY A 124 3.92 -11.41 10.77
C GLY A 124 3.97 -10.70 9.40
N LEU A 125 4.89 -11.11 8.50
CA LEU A 125 5.00 -10.59 7.13
C LEU A 125 4.86 -11.71 6.07
N GLU A 126 4.43 -12.90 6.44
CA GLU A 126 4.28 -14.05 5.55
C GLU A 126 3.25 -13.79 4.43
N ASP A 127 2.23 -12.98 4.73
CA ASP A 127 1.17 -12.57 3.82
C ASP A 127 1.34 -11.16 3.26
N TYR A 128 2.49 -10.51 3.53
CA TYR A 128 2.80 -9.18 3.04
C TYR A 128 2.93 -9.16 1.52
N LEU A 129 2.29 -8.18 0.90
CA LEU A 129 2.38 -7.88 -0.52
C LEU A 129 2.73 -6.41 -0.73
N PHE A 130 3.43 -6.13 -1.81
CA PHE A 130 3.97 -4.84 -2.16
C PHE A 130 3.44 -4.36 -3.51
N LEU A 131 2.91 -3.14 -3.56
CA LEU A 131 2.41 -2.53 -4.77
C LEU A 131 3.07 -1.17 -4.99
N PRO A 132 4.20 -1.12 -5.73
CA PRO A 132 4.76 0.13 -6.22
C PRO A 132 4.01 0.59 -7.47
N PHE A 133 3.76 1.91 -7.61
CA PHE A 133 3.10 2.46 -8.79
C PHE A 133 3.50 3.90 -9.08
N HIS A 134 3.43 4.28 -10.36
CA HIS A 134 3.45 5.65 -10.81
C HIS A 134 2.04 6.12 -11.18
N ASP A 135 1.81 7.43 -11.08
CA ASP A 135 0.63 8.11 -11.59
C ASP A 135 0.96 9.56 -12.00
N LEU A 136 0.00 10.28 -12.56
CA LEU A 136 0.24 11.65 -13.06
C LEU A 136 0.40 12.72 -11.96
N THR A 137 0.47 12.35 -10.68
CA THR A 137 0.84 13.27 -9.59
C THR A 137 2.35 13.29 -9.35
N ASN A 138 3.10 12.28 -9.84
CA ASN A 138 4.54 12.18 -9.65
C ASN A 138 5.28 13.38 -10.28
N ILE A 139 6.35 13.81 -9.64
CA ILE A 139 7.17 14.98 -9.98
C ILE A 139 6.47 16.31 -9.60
N HIS A 140 5.15 16.37 -9.63
CA HIS A 140 4.38 17.60 -9.35
C HIS A 140 4.00 17.72 -7.87
N GLU A 141 3.24 16.75 -7.34
CA GLU A 141 2.78 16.77 -5.94
C GLU A 141 3.26 15.58 -5.14
N THR A 142 3.80 14.56 -5.80
CA THR A 142 4.37 13.38 -5.17
C THR A 142 5.76 13.07 -5.71
N TYR A 143 6.50 12.22 -5.02
CA TYR A 143 7.86 11.88 -5.38
C TYR A 143 7.96 11.28 -6.81
N GLY A 144 8.96 11.72 -7.58
CA GLY A 144 9.16 11.29 -8.96
C GLY A 144 9.46 9.80 -9.12
N GLY A 145 10.02 9.16 -8.10
CA GLY A 145 10.28 7.72 -8.09
C GLY A 145 9.05 6.84 -7.80
N GLY A 146 7.87 7.43 -7.71
CA GLY A 146 6.61 6.71 -7.50
C GLY A 146 6.15 6.62 -6.05
N LYS A 147 5.03 5.97 -5.86
CA LYS A 147 4.37 5.71 -4.56
C LYS A 147 4.30 4.22 -4.28
N TYR A 148 4.20 3.87 -3.02
CA TYR A 148 4.06 2.49 -2.54
C TYR A 148 2.74 2.31 -1.79
N LEU A 149 2.19 1.11 -1.88
CA LEU A 149 1.05 0.67 -1.12
C LEU A 149 1.32 -0.73 -0.57
N ASP A 150 1.24 -0.87 0.74
CA ASP A 150 1.37 -2.13 1.43
C ASP A 150 0.04 -2.86 1.44
N LEU A 151 0.08 -4.14 1.12
CA LEU A 151 -1.09 -4.98 1.00
C LEU A 151 -0.87 -6.30 1.75
N ARG A 152 -1.94 -7.07 1.91
CA ARG A 152 -1.91 -8.43 2.44
C ARG A 152 -2.55 -9.39 1.44
N ILE A 153 -2.17 -10.65 1.48
CA ILE A 153 -2.78 -11.69 0.65
C ILE A 153 -4.28 -11.71 0.88
N PRO A 154 -5.10 -11.47 -0.15
CA PRO A 154 -6.54 -11.46 0.02
C PRO A 154 -7.09 -12.88 0.22
N LYS A 155 -8.19 -13.01 0.98
CA LYS A 155 -8.88 -14.28 1.23
C LYS A 155 -9.85 -14.67 0.09
N SER A 156 -9.96 -13.85 -0.95
CA SER A 156 -10.88 -14.05 -2.07
C SER A 156 -10.26 -13.52 -3.37
N ASP A 157 -11.03 -13.56 -4.45
CA ASP A 157 -10.73 -12.95 -5.74
C ASP A 157 -10.87 -11.42 -5.77
N LYS A 158 -10.98 -10.78 -4.60
CA LYS A 158 -11.05 -9.33 -4.46
C LYS A 158 -9.98 -8.83 -3.52
N ILE A 159 -9.37 -7.69 -3.88
CA ILE A 159 -8.41 -6.97 -3.04
C ILE A 159 -8.83 -5.50 -2.93
N VAL A 160 -8.59 -4.88 -1.79
CA VAL A 160 -8.84 -3.45 -1.60
C VAL A 160 -7.55 -2.69 -1.82
N LEU A 161 -7.53 -1.83 -2.84
CA LEU A 161 -6.48 -0.85 -3.08
C LEU A 161 -6.94 0.48 -2.47
N ASP A 162 -6.44 0.81 -1.28
CA ASP A 162 -6.74 2.09 -0.63
C ASP A 162 -5.61 3.08 -0.86
N PHE A 163 -5.61 3.75 -2.00
CA PHE A 163 -4.57 4.71 -2.36
C PHE A 163 -4.46 5.89 -1.39
N ASN A 164 -5.48 6.13 -0.53
CA ASN A 164 -5.35 7.09 0.56
C ASN A 164 -4.29 6.69 1.60
N GLN A 165 -3.84 5.43 1.58
CA GLN A 165 -2.76 4.90 2.40
C GLN A 165 -1.45 4.73 1.63
N SER A 166 -1.32 5.32 0.44
CA SER A 166 -0.05 5.30 -0.29
C SER A 166 0.94 6.30 0.32
N TYR A 167 2.22 5.91 0.26
CA TYR A 167 3.33 6.66 0.85
C TYR A 167 4.52 6.73 -0.11
N GLN A 168 5.50 7.59 0.20
CA GLN A 168 6.73 7.70 -0.56
C GLN A 168 7.78 6.70 -0.04
N PRO A 169 8.62 6.12 -0.91
CA PRO A 169 9.74 5.30 -0.45
C PRO A 169 10.70 6.09 0.44
N TYR A 170 11.33 5.43 1.41
CA TYR A 170 12.30 6.08 2.30
C TYR A 170 13.43 6.79 1.57
N CYS A 171 13.84 6.28 0.40
CA CYS A 171 14.88 6.93 -0.42
C CYS A 171 14.45 8.29 -1.00
N ALA A 172 13.17 8.64 -0.98
CA ALA A 172 12.70 10.00 -1.27
C ALA A 172 13.16 11.00 -0.19
N TYR A 173 13.46 10.52 1.01
CA TYR A 173 13.87 11.31 2.17
C TYR A 173 15.33 11.11 2.54
N ASN A 174 15.91 9.96 2.18
CA ASN A 174 17.28 9.59 2.48
C ASN A 174 17.78 8.54 1.47
N ALA A 175 18.35 9.02 0.37
CA ALA A 175 18.88 8.16 -0.69
C ALA A 175 20.21 7.48 -0.31
N TYR A 176 20.91 7.94 0.75
CA TYR A 176 22.17 7.36 1.18
C TYR A 176 22.01 6.01 1.87
N ASP A 177 21.04 5.92 2.80
CA ASP A 177 20.85 4.71 3.61
C ASP A 177 19.86 3.73 2.98
N TYR A 178 18.89 4.24 2.24
CA TYR A 178 17.78 3.43 1.75
C TYR A 178 17.88 3.14 0.26
N LYS A 179 17.61 1.89 -0.09
CA LYS A 179 17.66 1.34 -1.43
C LYS A 179 16.27 0.80 -1.76
N CYS A 180 15.51 1.63 -2.45
CA CYS A 180 14.11 1.38 -2.67
C CYS A 180 13.84 0.72 -4.03
N PRO A 181 12.92 -0.23 -4.12
CA PRO A 181 12.51 -0.83 -5.38
C PRO A 181 12.04 0.23 -6.38
N VAL A 182 12.55 0.16 -7.60
CA VAL A 182 12.11 1.04 -8.70
C VAL A 182 10.74 0.60 -9.19
N VAL A 183 9.82 1.52 -9.39
CA VAL A 183 8.49 1.19 -9.92
C VAL A 183 8.61 0.62 -11.33
N PRO A 184 8.10 -0.60 -11.61
CA PRO A 184 8.08 -1.17 -12.95
C PRO A 184 7.17 -0.39 -13.88
N GLU A 185 7.53 -0.33 -15.17
CA GLU A 185 6.79 0.42 -16.18
C GLU A 185 5.32 -0.01 -16.29
N GLU A 186 5.05 -1.32 -16.17
CA GLU A 186 3.69 -1.86 -16.20
C GLU A 186 2.80 -1.38 -15.03
N ASN A 187 3.38 -0.79 -13.99
CA ASN A 187 2.66 -0.19 -12.87
C ASN A 187 2.54 1.33 -12.99
N SER A 188 2.67 1.88 -14.19
CA SER A 188 2.46 3.30 -14.47
C SER A 188 1.00 3.55 -14.89
N LEU A 189 0.30 4.36 -14.12
CA LEU A 189 -1.11 4.71 -14.36
C LEU A 189 -1.21 6.06 -15.07
N PRO A 190 -1.77 6.12 -16.30
CA PRO A 190 -1.99 7.38 -17.02
C PRO A 190 -3.24 8.12 -16.50
N VAL A 191 -3.32 8.30 -15.18
CA VAL A 191 -4.39 8.99 -14.45
C VAL A 191 -3.82 9.57 -13.16
N ARG A 192 -4.40 10.64 -12.64
CA ARG A 192 -4.01 11.24 -11.37
C ARG A 192 -4.64 10.48 -10.20
N ILE A 193 -3.81 10.02 -9.27
CA ILE A 193 -4.25 9.44 -7.99
C ILE A 193 -3.98 10.47 -6.88
N GLU A 194 -4.89 11.43 -6.72
CA GLU A 194 -4.81 12.49 -5.71
C GLU A 194 -5.17 11.94 -4.33
N ALA A 195 -4.34 11.01 -3.84
CA ALA A 195 -4.53 10.30 -2.58
C ALA A 195 -3.17 9.92 -1.96
N GLY A 196 -3.16 9.73 -0.63
CA GLY A 196 -1.97 9.39 0.14
C GLY A 196 -1.09 10.58 0.46
N VAL A 197 0.19 10.31 0.68
CA VAL A 197 1.20 11.33 1.05
C VAL A 197 1.56 12.18 -0.15
N LYS A 198 1.57 13.51 0.04
CA LYS A 198 2.23 14.46 -0.85
C LYS A 198 3.73 14.54 -0.54
N TYR A 199 4.51 15.01 -1.50
CA TYR A 199 5.94 15.19 -1.33
C TYR A 199 6.31 16.67 -1.49
N LEU A 200 6.80 17.25 -0.40
CA LEU A 200 7.44 18.56 -0.44
C LEU A 200 8.91 18.33 -0.76
N ASN A 201 9.40 18.83 -1.87
CA ASN A 201 10.81 18.72 -2.30
C ASN A 201 11.82 19.39 -1.34
N THR A 202 11.51 19.46 -0.04
CA THR A 202 12.31 20.15 0.99
C THR A 202 13.30 19.25 1.73
N TYR A 203 13.29 17.94 1.43
CA TYR A 203 14.11 16.94 2.15
C TYR A 203 15.39 16.56 1.40
N PHE A 204 15.87 17.40 0.49
CA PHE A 204 17.08 17.11 -0.26
C PHE A 204 18.34 17.34 0.58
N GLU A 205 18.89 16.26 1.11
CA GLU A 205 20.32 16.04 1.23
C GLU A 205 20.66 14.91 0.25
N HIS A 206 21.05 15.25 -0.94
CA HIS A 206 21.61 14.32 -1.92
C HIS A 206 23.11 14.21 -1.70
#